data_09f659e5b8c198f07f2139986af73c6c
#
_entry.id   09f659e5b8c198f07f2139986af73c6c
#
_cell.length_a   1.000
_cell.length_b   1.000
_cell.length_c   1.000
_cell.angle_alpha   90.00
_cell.angle_beta   90.00
_cell.angle_gamma   90.00
#
_symmetry.space_group_name_H-M   'P 1'
#
loop_
_entity.id
_entity.type
_entity.pdbx_description
1 polymer ?
#
loop_
_entity_poly.entity_id
_entity_poly.type
_entity_poly.pdbx_seq_one_letter_code
_entity_poly.pdbx_strand_id
1 'polypeptide(L)'
;MKILTTGDKKVLNGQYYNNSSIKSNWVNCQYGGAILYTSFYDLMARIDYSGTDDAYARLQEIQAWYMEVYNNYMQEIGANPNEFYRYYYEEKGIVVQGQGINGAVGLDAEFLESYLPLSAVAYGFFGIDSIDGKTLKIAPELPTELNYWGMENLAFNFVEYDLKAYKNGVQITSVRGDTTGLSMRIVLNYVAGQKVYVNGVETSNYTVENGKVCVTVDFGATIVEVK
;
A
#
# COMPACT_ATOMS: atom_id res chain seq x y z
N MET A 1 11.76 -8.22 -17.36
CA MET A 1 10.80 -7.24 -17.92
C MET A 1 10.75 -6.09 -16.94
N LYS A 2 11.05 -4.86 -17.36
CA LYS A 2 10.99 -3.71 -16.45
C LYS A 2 9.54 -3.25 -16.39
N ILE A 3 8.94 -3.29 -15.21
CA ILE A 3 7.60 -2.75 -14.99
C ILE A 3 7.74 -1.23 -14.92
N LEU A 4 6.99 -0.52 -15.77
CA LEU A 4 6.95 0.92 -15.78
C LEU A 4 6.06 1.40 -14.66
N THR A 5 6.64 2.06 -13.69
CA THR A 5 5.93 2.56 -12.52
C THR A 5 6.00 4.08 -12.46
N THR A 6 5.23 4.66 -11.58
CA THR A 6 5.20 6.11 -11.34
C THR A 6 6.57 6.70 -10.98
N GLY A 7 7.49 5.90 -10.42
CA GLY A 7 8.86 6.34 -10.13
C GLY A 7 9.79 6.33 -11.34
N ASP A 8 9.38 5.78 -12.48
CA ASP A 8 10.26 5.56 -13.62
C ASP A 8 10.29 6.74 -14.58
N LYS A 9 10.88 7.85 -14.16
CA LYS A 9 10.99 9.08 -14.94
C LYS A 9 11.70 8.90 -16.30
N LYS A 10 12.59 7.92 -16.44
CA LYS A 10 13.35 7.71 -17.68
C LYS A 10 12.48 7.26 -18.85
N VAL A 11 11.35 6.66 -18.58
CA VAL A 11 10.43 6.23 -19.61
C VAL A 11 9.65 7.40 -20.20
N LEU A 12 9.49 8.46 -19.44
CA LEU A 12 8.74 9.64 -19.85
C LEU A 12 9.52 10.46 -20.89
N ASN A 13 10.84 10.37 -20.90
CA ASN A 13 11.69 10.92 -21.93
C ASN A 13 11.86 9.96 -23.12
N GLY A 14 11.13 8.87 -23.14
CA GLY A 14 11.20 7.88 -24.18
C GLY A 14 10.57 8.32 -25.49
N GLN A 15 10.87 7.56 -26.51
CA GLN A 15 10.56 7.77 -27.92
C GLN A 15 9.10 8.06 -28.28
N TYR A 16 8.19 7.85 -27.34
CA TYR A 16 6.76 7.97 -27.57
C TYR A 16 6.24 9.42 -27.62
N TYR A 17 6.99 10.37 -27.09
CA TYR A 17 6.54 11.77 -26.95
C TYR A 17 7.16 12.73 -27.94
N ASN A 18 8.04 12.27 -28.80
CA ASN A 18 8.68 13.11 -29.82
C ASN A 18 7.77 13.45 -31.02
N ASN A 19 6.53 12.95 -31.04
CA ASN A 19 5.61 13.24 -32.11
C ASN A 19 4.63 14.31 -31.67
N SER A 20 4.79 15.53 -32.16
CA SER A 20 3.95 16.68 -31.84
C SER A 20 2.46 16.49 -32.15
N SER A 21 2.11 15.52 -32.99
CA SER A 21 0.71 15.16 -33.28
C SER A 21 0.05 14.32 -32.18
N ILE A 22 0.83 13.82 -31.23
CA ILE A 22 0.37 12.93 -30.14
C ILE A 22 0.25 13.68 -28.81
N LYS A 23 0.12 14.97 -28.84
CA LYS A 23 -0.05 15.81 -27.63
C LYS A 23 -1.48 15.76 -27.03
N SER A 24 -2.27 14.74 -27.33
CA SER A 24 -3.52 14.54 -26.62
C SER A 24 -3.28 13.76 -25.32
N ASN A 25 -3.93 14.18 -24.26
CA ASN A 25 -3.79 13.60 -22.93
C ASN A 25 -4.08 12.10 -22.85
N TRP A 26 -4.93 11.60 -23.71
CA TRP A 26 -5.24 10.19 -23.87
C TRP A 26 -4.04 9.35 -24.31
N VAL A 27 -3.20 9.89 -25.15
CA VAL A 27 -2.01 9.22 -25.64
C VAL A 27 -1.01 9.02 -24.55
N ASN A 28 -0.86 9.97 -23.64
CA ASN A 28 0.05 9.89 -22.51
C ASN A 28 -0.32 8.75 -21.55
N CYS A 29 -1.61 8.48 -21.42
CA CYS A 29 -2.10 7.37 -20.59
C CYS A 29 -1.90 6.01 -21.23
N GLN A 30 -2.07 5.94 -22.55
CA GLN A 30 -2.09 4.67 -23.30
C GLN A 30 -0.70 4.22 -23.75
N TYR A 31 0.24 5.14 -23.92
CA TYR A 31 1.53 4.88 -24.55
C TYR A 31 2.75 5.06 -23.63
N GLY A 32 2.59 4.81 -22.35
CA GLY A 32 3.74 4.71 -21.45
C GLY A 32 3.86 5.83 -20.43
N GLY A 33 2.81 6.58 -20.18
CA GLY A 33 2.74 7.47 -19.03
C GLY A 33 2.84 6.69 -17.71
N ALA A 34 3.49 7.27 -16.72
CA ALA A 34 3.52 6.69 -15.39
C ALA A 34 2.12 6.81 -14.75
N ILE A 35 1.57 5.69 -14.33
CA ILE A 35 0.23 5.61 -13.77
C ILE A 35 0.31 4.99 -12.37
N LEU A 36 -0.44 5.54 -11.42
CA LEU A 36 -0.41 5.06 -10.04
C LEU A 36 -0.94 3.62 -9.88
N TYR A 37 -1.92 3.20 -10.68
CA TYR A 37 -2.49 1.87 -10.54
C TYR A 37 -1.48 0.73 -10.77
N THR A 38 -0.52 0.92 -11.66
CA THR A 38 0.54 -0.08 -11.90
C THR A 38 1.45 -0.25 -10.70
N SER A 39 1.51 0.74 -9.82
CA SER A 39 2.34 0.70 -8.62
C SER A 39 1.88 -0.36 -7.63
N PHE A 40 0.59 -0.67 -7.58
CA PHE A 40 0.09 -1.78 -6.78
C PHE A 40 0.75 -3.10 -7.18
N TYR A 41 0.70 -3.42 -8.46
CA TYR A 41 1.25 -4.69 -8.96
C TYR A 41 2.77 -4.75 -8.84
N ASP A 42 3.46 -3.61 -9.05
CA ASP A 42 4.91 -3.53 -8.85
C ASP A 42 5.29 -3.80 -7.40
N LEU A 43 4.61 -3.16 -6.45
CA LEU A 43 4.85 -3.37 -5.02
C LEU A 43 4.55 -4.80 -4.59
N MET A 44 3.42 -5.37 -4.99
CA MET A 44 3.06 -6.76 -4.67
C MET A 44 4.06 -7.74 -5.24
N ALA A 45 4.47 -7.57 -6.50
CA ALA A 45 5.48 -8.42 -7.12
C ALA A 45 6.84 -8.31 -6.41
N ARG A 46 7.23 -7.12 -5.95
CA ARG A 46 8.48 -6.96 -5.18
C ARG A 46 8.41 -7.63 -3.83
N ILE A 47 7.29 -7.52 -3.12
CA ILE A 47 7.08 -8.21 -1.83
C ILE A 47 7.27 -9.73 -2.02
N ASP A 48 6.65 -10.29 -3.06
CA ASP A 48 6.67 -11.73 -3.31
C ASP A 48 8.04 -12.26 -3.78
N TYR A 49 8.77 -11.50 -4.59
CA TYR A 49 9.98 -12.00 -5.26
C TYR A 49 11.29 -11.38 -4.78
N SER A 50 11.27 -10.18 -4.21
CA SER A 50 12.47 -9.44 -3.79
C SER A 50 12.48 -9.12 -2.29
N GLY A 51 11.33 -9.23 -1.64
CA GLY A 51 11.16 -8.94 -0.22
C GLY A 51 10.68 -7.52 0.07
N THR A 52 10.30 -7.32 1.32
CA THR A 52 9.66 -6.07 1.79
C THR A 52 10.60 -4.87 1.76
N ASP A 53 11.91 -5.05 1.90
CA ASP A 53 12.87 -3.94 1.85
C ASP A 53 12.94 -3.32 0.45
N ASP A 54 12.98 -4.14 -0.60
CA ASP A 54 12.97 -3.66 -1.99
C ASP A 54 11.63 -2.99 -2.35
N ALA A 55 10.52 -3.58 -1.91
CA ALA A 55 9.20 -3.00 -2.09
C ALA A 55 9.05 -1.67 -1.34
N TYR A 56 9.61 -1.56 -0.16
CA TYR A 56 9.54 -0.33 0.64
C TYR A 56 10.39 0.80 0.03
N ALA A 57 11.60 0.50 -0.43
CA ALA A 57 12.40 1.46 -1.19
C ALA A 57 11.62 1.98 -2.41
N ARG A 58 10.91 1.09 -3.09
CA ARG A 58 10.06 1.48 -4.23
C ARG A 58 8.87 2.33 -3.82
N LEU A 59 8.21 2.01 -2.71
CA LEU A 59 7.12 2.81 -2.16
C LEU A 59 7.59 4.23 -1.81
N GLN A 60 8.79 4.37 -1.25
CA GLN A 60 9.39 5.68 -0.98
C GLN A 60 9.66 6.48 -2.27
N GLU A 61 10.11 5.82 -3.35
CA GLU A 61 10.26 6.48 -4.66
C GLU A 61 8.91 6.97 -5.23
N ILE A 62 7.85 6.15 -5.09
CA ILE A 62 6.51 6.52 -5.52
C ILE A 62 5.99 7.71 -4.71
N GLN A 63 6.19 7.68 -3.40
CA GLN A 63 5.81 8.78 -2.50
C GLN A 63 6.57 10.06 -2.83
N ALA A 64 7.88 9.97 -3.03
CA ALA A 64 8.71 11.12 -3.39
C ALA A 64 8.26 11.75 -4.72
N TRP A 65 7.96 10.91 -5.71
CA TRP A 65 7.42 11.38 -6.99
C TRP A 65 6.05 12.06 -6.82
N TYR A 66 5.15 11.46 -6.04
CA TYR A 66 3.84 12.04 -5.74
C TYR A 66 3.97 13.42 -5.08
N MET A 67 4.84 13.53 -4.07
CA MET A 67 5.08 14.80 -3.38
C MET A 67 5.75 15.84 -4.26
N GLU A 68 6.65 15.44 -5.16
CA GLU A 68 7.23 16.34 -6.16
C GLU A 68 6.15 16.90 -7.08
N VAL A 69 5.29 16.04 -7.60
CA VAL A 69 4.16 16.44 -8.44
C VAL A 69 3.22 17.38 -7.69
N TYR A 70 2.83 17.01 -6.48
CA TYR A 70 1.93 17.82 -5.66
C TYR A 70 2.51 19.20 -5.35
N ASN A 71 3.74 19.26 -4.87
CA ASN A 71 4.32 20.52 -4.40
C ASN A 71 4.77 21.44 -5.53
N ASN A 72 5.33 20.88 -6.60
CA ASN A 72 6.00 21.67 -7.64
C ASN A 72 5.12 21.98 -8.84
N TYR A 73 4.10 21.16 -9.09
CA TYR A 73 3.29 21.29 -10.30
C TYR A 73 1.86 21.67 -10.04
N MET A 74 1.23 21.04 -9.06
CA MET A 74 -0.16 21.31 -8.78
C MET A 74 -0.37 22.71 -8.21
N GLN A 75 0.58 23.19 -7.42
CA GLN A 75 0.55 24.57 -6.92
C GLN A 75 0.82 25.60 -8.02
N GLU A 76 1.76 25.32 -8.93
CA GLU A 76 2.09 26.23 -10.02
C GLU A 76 0.93 26.39 -11.02
N ILE A 77 0.20 25.33 -11.31
CA ILE A 77 -0.92 25.39 -12.27
C ILE A 77 -2.25 25.76 -11.62
N GLY A 78 -2.27 25.98 -10.30
CA GLY A 78 -3.48 26.33 -9.55
C GLY A 78 -4.54 25.25 -9.50
N ALA A 79 -4.18 24.00 -9.82
CA ALA A 79 -5.10 22.89 -9.74
C ALA A 79 -5.40 22.51 -8.29
N ASN A 80 -6.64 22.13 -8.04
CA ASN A 80 -7.03 21.60 -6.74
C ASN A 80 -6.34 20.24 -6.51
N PRO A 81 -5.75 19.97 -5.35
CA PRO A 81 -5.15 18.67 -5.04
C PRO A 81 -6.08 17.47 -5.23
N ASN A 82 -7.38 17.68 -5.12
CA ASN A 82 -8.40 16.65 -5.35
C ASN A 82 -8.73 16.40 -6.83
N GLU A 83 -8.14 17.18 -7.73
CA GLU A 83 -8.35 17.10 -9.17
C GLU A 83 -7.08 16.65 -9.89
N PHE A 84 -6.45 15.61 -9.40
CA PHE A 84 -5.28 15.03 -10.03
C PHE A 84 -5.63 14.26 -11.28
N TYR A 85 -5.03 14.66 -12.40
CA TYR A 85 -5.22 13.99 -13.66
C TYR A 85 -3.91 13.61 -14.32
N ARG A 86 -3.93 12.71 -15.28
CA ARG A 86 -2.75 12.40 -16.05
C ARG A 86 -2.39 13.57 -16.92
N TYR A 87 -1.27 14.17 -16.62
CA TYR A 87 -0.74 15.29 -17.33
C TYR A 87 0.72 15.05 -17.65
N TYR A 88 1.08 15.24 -18.90
CA TYR A 88 2.47 15.19 -19.32
C TYR A 88 3.05 16.60 -19.31
N TYR A 89 4.05 16.81 -18.51
CA TYR A 89 4.80 18.05 -18.47
C TYR A 89 6.12 17.85 -19.23
N GLU A 90 6.13 18.24 -20.51
CA GLU A 90 7.22 17.93 -21.45
C GLU A 90 8.58 18.48 -20.99
N GLU A 91 8.62 19.70 -20.45
CA GLU A 91 9.84 20.37 -20.02
C GLU A 91 10.53 19.65 -18.85
N LYS A 92 9.79 18.97 -18.04
CA LYS A 92 10.30 18.30 -16.85
C LYS A 92 10.25 16.76 -16.97
N GLY A 93 9.75 16.25 -18.10
CA GLY A 93 9.71 14.80 -18.36
C GLY A 93 8.83 14.03 -17.40
N ILE A 94 7.76 14.65 -16.90
CA ILE A 94 6.88 14.09 -15.87
C ILE A 94 5.47 13.94 -16.42
N VAL A 95 4.90 12.76 -16.22
CA VAL A 95 3.46 12.57 -16.37
C VAL A 95 2.84 12.65 -14.99
N VAL A 96 1.96 13.60 -14.83
CA VAL A 96 1.11 13.76 -13.67
C VAL A 96 -0.32 13.42 -14.05
N GLN A 97 -1.08 13.03 -13.09
CA GLN A 97 -2.51 12.98 -13.27
C GLN A 97 -3.13 14.21 -12.64
N GLY A 98 -3.73 15.07 -13.44
CA GLY A 98 -4.35 16.26 -12.93
C GLY A 98 -5.21 16.91 -14.00
N GLN A 99 -6.22 17.62 -13.64
CA GLN A 99 -7.03 18.37 -14.55
C GLN A 99 -6.20 19.54 -15.08
N GLY A 100 -5.55 19.32 -16.19
CA GLY A 100 -4.87 20.39 -16.90
C GLY A 100 -5.84 21.20 -17.72
N ILE A 101 -5.44 22.41 -18.01
CA ILE A 101 -6.17 23.39 -18.83
C ILE A 101 -6.52 22.85 -20.23
N ASN A 102 -5.92 21.76 -20.66
CA ASN A 102 -6.09 21.18 -22.00
C ASN A 102 -6.75 19.80 -21.99
N GLY A 103 -7.69 19.57 -21.10
CA GLY A 103 -8.41 18.29 -21.06
C GLY A 103 -7.55 17.13 -20.56
N ALA A 104 -6.64 17.41 -19.68
CA ALA A 104 -5.90 16.39 -18.97
C ALA A 104 -6.88 15.46 -18.26
N VAL A 105 -6.59 14.18 -18.30
CA VAL A 105 -7.41 13.17 -17.68
C VAL A 105 -7.03 13.08 -16.21
N GLY A 106 -7.95 13.36 -15.32
CA GLY A 106 -7.68 13.41 -13.92
C GLY A 106 -7.70 12.11 -13.20
N LEU A 107 -7.06 12.17 -12.10
CA LEU A 107 -7.44 11.40 -10.97
C LEU A 107 -8.43 12.21 -10.22
N ASP A 108 -9.62 12.06 -10.59
CA ASP A 108 -10.67 12.52 -9.74
C ASP A 108 -11.10 11.39 -8.80
N ALA A 109 -12.15 11.66 -8.06
CA ALA A 109 -12.75 10.67 -7.21
C ALA A 109 -13.31 9.44 -7.99
N GLU A 110 -13.36 9.49 -9.31
CA GLU A 110 -13.83 8.38 -10.14
C GLU A 110 -12.75 7.31 -10.35
N PHE A 111 -11.47 7.71 -10.31
CA PHE A 111 -10.36 6.79 -10.47
C PHE A 111 -9.68 6.53 -9.12
N LEU A 112 -9.99 5.43 -8.51
CA LEU A 112 -9.40 4.98 -7.24
C LEU A 112 -7.91 4.61 -7.35
N GLU A 113 -7.26 4.97 -8.43
CA GLU A 113 -5.87 4.62 -8.73
C GLU A 113 -4.90 5.18 -7.68
N SER A 114 -5.20 6.34 -7.09
CA SER A 114 -4.37 6.95 -6.04
C SER A 114 -4.31 6.15 -4.75
N TYR A 115 -5.33 5.33 -4.49
CA TYR A 115 -5.42 4.52 -3.29
C TYR A 115 -4.73 3.16 -3.45
N LEU A 116 -4.40 2.75 -4.67
CA LEU A 116 -3.80 1.45 -4.93
C LEU A 116 -2.43 1.25 -4.25
N PRO A 117 -1.53 2.24 -4.14
CA PRO A 117 -0.33 2.07 -3.31
C PRO A 117 -0.64 1.81 -1.83
N LEU A 118 -1.69 2.44 -1.27
CA LEU A 118 -2.15 2.15 0.09
C LEU A 118 -2.72 0.74 0.21
N SER A 119 -3.42 0.27 -0.83
CA SER A 119 -3.88 -1.11 -0.89
C SER A 119 -2.71 -2.09 -0.88
N ALA A 120 -1.61 -1.79 -1.59
CA ALA A 120 -0.40 -2.60 -1.55
C ALA A 120 0.24 -2.60 -0.15
N VAL A 121 0.16 -1.50 0.59
CA VAL A 121 0.58 -1.48 2.00
C VAL A 121 -0.27 -2.43 2.84
N ALA A 122 -1.59 -2.34 2.74
CA ALA A 122 -2.50 -3.16 3.51
C ALA A 122 -2.36 -4.66 3.17
N TYR A 123 -2.46 -5.01 1.89
CA TYR A 123 -2.41 -6.42 1.46
C TYR A 123 -1.00 -7.00 1.49
N GLY A 124 0.00 -6.23 1.11
CA GLY A 124 1.37 -6.70 0.97
C GLY A 124 2.15 -6.66 2.28
N PHE A 125 2.36 -5.47 2.86
CA PHE A 125 3.20 -5.32 4.05
C PHE A 125 2.50 -5.76 5.34
N PHE A 126 1.19 -5.53 5.47
CA PHE A 126 0.43 -5.99 6.63
C PHE A 126 -0.22 -7.35 6.44
N GLY A 127 -0.26 -7.86 5.21
CA GLY A 127 -0.86 -9.15 4.90
C GLY A 127 -2.33 -9.25 5.30
N ILE A 128 -3.05 -8.12 5.22
CA ILE A 128 -4.48 -8.06 5.55
C ILE A 128 -5.28 -8.80 4.48
N ASP A 129 -6.11 -9.74 4.91
CA ASP A 129 -6.95 -10.53 4.02
C ASP A 129 -8.20 -11.00 4.77
N SER A 130 -9.22 -11.43 4.04
CA SER A 130 -10.42 -12.05 4.61
C SER A 130 -10.43 -13.54 4.26
N ILE A 131 -10.40 -14.41 5.26
CA ILE A 131 -10.36 -15.86 5.02
C ILE A 131 -11.75 -16.40 4.62
N ASP A 132 -12.80 -15.98 5.32
CA ASP A 132 -14.15 -16.54 5.20
C ASP A 132 -15.26 -15.50 5.38
N GLY A 133 -14.93 -14.23 5.28
CA GLY A 133 -15.84 -13.10 5.55
C GLY A 133 -16.09 -12.85 7.04
N LYS A 134 -15.58 -13.70 7.95
CA LYS A 134 -15.69 -13.56 9.41
C LYS A 134 -14.34 -13.51 10.10
N THR A 135 -13.32 -14.02 9.46
CA THR A 135 -11.97 -14.09 10.01
C THR A 135 -11.06 -13.15 9.23
N LEU A 136 -10.57 -12.12 9.90
CA LEU A 136 -9.56 -11.19 9.38
C LEU A 136 -8.18 -11.82 9.56
N LYS A 137 -7.44 -12.02 8.48
CA LYS A 137 -6.03 -12.39 8.52
C LYS A 137 -5.17 -11.13 8.62
N ILE A 138 -4.16 -11.16 9.47
CA ILE A 138 -3.13 -10.13 9.61
C ILE A 138 -1.78 -10.86 9.67
N ALA A 139 -0.93 -10.62 8.68
CA ALA A 139 0.36 -11.30 8.53
C ALA A 139 1.47 -10.31 8.16
N PRO A 140 1.87 -9.42 9.07
CA PRO A 140 2.78 -8.33 8.75
C PRO A 140 4.20 -8.83 8.48
N GLU A 141 4.79 -8.26 7.43
CA GLU A 141 6.21 -8.36 7.12
C GLU A 141 6.78 -6.96 6.97
N LEU A 142 7.34 -6.43 8.05
CA LEU A 142 7.87 -5.08 8.05
C LEU A 142 9.24 -5.02 7.38
N PRO A 143 9.53 -3.93 6.63
CA PRO A 143 10.88 -3.61 6.20
C PRO A 143 11.86 -3.55 7.37
N THR A 144 13.11 -3.92 7.13
CA THR A 144 14.12 -4.02 8.19
C THR A 144 14.42 -2.69 8.88
N GLU A 145 14.25 -1.57 8.19
CA GLU A 145 14.47 -0.23 8.74
C GLU A 145 13.35 0.24 9.68
N LEU A 146 12.14 -0.36 9.61
CA LEU A 146 11.02 0.02 10.46
C LEU A 146 10.98 -0.84 11.72
N ASN A 147 10.87 -0.19 12.88
CA ASN A 147 10.61 -0.87 14.14
C ASN A 147 9.12 -1.17 14.34
N TYR A 148 8.28 -0.33 13.77
CA TYR A 148 6.83 -0.50 13.74
C TYR A 148 6.24 0.26 12.56
N TRP A 149 5.02 -0.13 12.18
CA TRP A 149 4.19 0.58 11.22
C TRP A 149 2.72 0.45 11.62
N GLY A 150 1.91 1.46 11.36
CA GLY A 150 0.50 1.46 11.75
C GLY A 150 -0.41 1.96 10.64
N MET A 151 -1.65 1.50 10.71
CA MET A 151 -2.78 1.98 9.91
C MET A 151 -3.96 2.27 10.85
N GLU A 152 -4.62 3.38 10.64
CA GLU A 152 -5.77 3.81 11.43
C GLU A 152 -7.05 3.76 10.60
N ASN A 153 -8.17 3.63 11.27
CA ASN A 153 -9.51 3.62 10.67
C ASN A 153 -9.67 2.54 9.58
N LEU A 154 -9.06 1.38 9.79
CA LEU A 154 -9.35 0.22 8.96
C LEU A 154 -10.76 -0.30 9.24
N ALA A 155 -11.37 -0.94 8.25
CA ALA A 155 -12.68 -1.53 8.40
C ALA A 155 -12.71 -2.99 7.96
N PHE A 156 -13.35 -3.84 8.77
CA PHE A 156 -13.63 -5.22 8.43
C PHE A 156 -15.03 -5.58 8.93
N ASN A 157 -15.90 -5.98 8.03
CA ASN A 157 -17.26 -6.44 8.34
C ASN A 157 -18.03 -5.46 9.25
N PHE A 158 -17.99 -4.16 8.91
CA PHE A 158 -18.60 -3.04 9.66
C PHE A 158 -17.98 -2.76 11.04
N VAL A 159 -16.85 -3.39 11.36
CA VAL A 159 -16.06 -3.05 12.54
C VAL A 159 -14.89 -2.19 12.11
N GLU A 160 -14.74 -1.03 12.72
CA GLU A 160 -13.57 -0.16 12.54
C GLU A 160 -12.51 -0.48 13.59
N TYR A 161 -11.24 -0.37 13.21
CA TYR A 161 -10.12 -0.64 14.10
C TYR A 161 -8.83 0.05 13.64
N ASP A 162 -7.90 0.21 14.58
CA ASP A 162 -6.54 0.64 14.31
C ASP A 162 -5.58 -0.55 14.46
N LEU A 163 -4.61 -0.64 13.56
CA LEU A 163 -3.63 -1.71 13.51
C LEU A 163 -2.22 -1.14 13.64
N LYS A 164 -1.42 -1.70 14.54
CA LYS A 164 0.01 -1.44 14.62
C LYS A 164 0.78 -2.76 14.61
N ALA A 165 1.66 -2.88 13.64
CA ALA A 165 2.57 -4.01 13.53
C ALA A 165 3.96 -3.64 14.04
N TYR A 166 4.61 -4.59 14.71
CA TYR A 166 5.99 -4.56 15.18
C TYR A 166 6.75 -5.71 14.55
N LYS A 167 8.06 -5.75 14.67
CA LYS A 167 8.87 -6.86 14.16
C LYS A 167 8.48 -8.22 14.75
N ASN A 168 7.96 -8.22 15.96
CA ASN A 168 7.61 -9.43 16.70
C ASN A 168 6.18 -9.46 17.23
N GLY A 169 5.30 -8.61 16.71
CA GLY A 169 3.94 -8.55 17.23
C GLY A 169 2.99 -7.67 16.45
N VAL A 170 1.74 -7.75 16.86
CA VAL A 170 0.61 -6.96 16.33
C VAL A 170 -0.20 -6.43 17.49
N GLN A 171 -0.63 -5.19 17.37
CA GLN A 171 -1.56 -4.56 18.30
C GLN A 171 -2.77 -4.04 17.54
N ILE A 172 -3.97 -4.39 18.01
CA ILE A 172 -5.25 -3.90 17.54
C ILE A 172 -5.84 -3.02 18.63
N THR A 173 -6.27 -1.82 18.26
CA THR A 173 -6.88 -0.84 19.18
C THR A 173 -8.07 -0.15 18.52
N SER A 174 -8.73 0.74 19.27
CA SER A 174 -9.84 1.59 18.77
C SER A 174 -10.98 0.82 18.11
N VAL A 175 -11.23 -0.42 18.57
CA VAL A 175 -12.27 -1.28 17.97
C VAL A 175 -13.65 -0.69 18.22
N ARG A 176 -14.39 -0.45 17.14
CA ARG A 176 -15.74 0.13 17.15
C ARG A 176 -16.66 -0.67 16.24
N GLY A 177 -17.78 -1.09 16.74
CA GLY A 177 -18.76 -1.91 16.02
C GLY A 177 -19.06 -3.23 16.74
N ASP A 178 -19.93 -4.03 16.14
CA ASP A 178 -20.30 -5.35 16.67
C ASP A 178 -19.28 -6.40 16.19
N THR A 179 -18.51 -6.95 17.13
CA THR A 179 -17.49 -7.97 16.85
C THR A 179 -18.01 -9.40 17.05
N THR A 180 -19.30 -9.58 17.36
CA THR A 180 -19.87 -10.89 17.64
C THR A 180 -19.69 -11.87 16.49
N GLY A 181 -19.04 -12.99 16.76
CA GLY A 181 -18.79 -14.05 15.79
C GLY A 181 -17.69 -13.73 14.76
N LEU A 182 -16.94 -12.64 14.98
CA LEU A 182 -15.75 -12.31 14.20
C LEU A 182 -14.49 -12.76 14.92
N SER A 183 -13.47 -13.10 14.16
CA SER A 183 -12.16 -13.50 14.68
C SER A 183 -11.02 -12.84 13.90
N MET A 184 -9.82 -12.89 14.47
CA MET A 184 -8.59 -12.49 13.81
C MET A 184 -7.60 -13.65 13.81
N ARG A 185 -7.01 -13.93 12.66
CA ARG A 185 -5.88 -14.85 12.51
C ARG A 185 -4.60 -14.04 12.31
N ILE A 186 -3.79 -14.00 13.35
CA ILE A 186 -2.51 -13.26 13.35
C ILE A 186 -1.38 -14.24 13.06
N VAL A 187 -0.56 -13.89 12.07
CA VAL A 187 0.55 -14.70 11.58
C VAL A 187 1.85 -13.92 11.76
N LEU A 188 2.78 -14.43 12.58
CA LEU A 188 4.04 -13.76 12.89
C LEU A 188 5.23 -14.68 12.58
N ASN A 189 6.39 -14.10 12.30
CA ASN A 189 7.63 -14.84 12.21
C ASN A 189 7.93 -15.51 13.54
N TYR A 190 8.39 -16.76 13.48
CA TYR A 190 8.63 -17.59 14.67
C TYR A 190 9.90 -18.39 14.55
N VAL A 191 10.71 -18.33 15.58
CA VAL A 191 11.89 -19.17 15.72
C VAL A 191 11.65 -20.17 16.85
N ALA A 192 12.04 -21.43 16.66
CA ALA A 192 11.84 -22.48 17.64
C ALA A 192 12.41 -22.11 19.01
N GLY A 193 11.60 -22.27 20.05
CA GLY A 193 11.93 -21.90 21.42
C GLY A 193 11.38 -20.53 21.87
N GLN A 194 10.89 -19.73 20.97
CA GLN A 194 10.18 -18.50 21.35
C GLN A 194 8.81 -18.83 21.97
N LYS A 195 8.31 -17.90 22.75
CA LYS A 195 7.00 -17.98 23.41
C LYS A 195 6.03 -17.01 22.78
N VAL A 196 4.77 -17.39 22.75
CA VAL A 196 3.67 -16.58 22.18
C VAL A 196 2.83 -16.02 23.31
N TYR A 197 2.52 -14.75 23.23
CA TYR A 197 1.72 -14.02 24.21
C TYR A 197 0.50 -13.38 23.55
N VAL A 198 -0.64 -13.50 24.21
CA VAL A 198 -1.87 -12.78 23.87
C VAL A 198 -2.23 -11.90 25.07
N ASN A 199 -2.28 -10.58 24.87
CA ASN A 199 -2.53 -9.61 25.94
C ASN A 199 -1.60 -9.77 27.17
N GLY A 200 -0.33 -10.09 26.90
CA GLY A 200 0.68 -10.29 27.93
C GLY A 200 0.65 -11.65 28.63
N VAL A 201 -0.29 -12.53 28.30
CA VAL A 201 -0.39 -13.89 28.85
C VAL A 201 0.19 -14.89 27.86
N GLU A 202 1.12 -15.73 28.32
CA GLU A 202 1.66 -16.82 27.51
C GLU A 202 0.55 -17.80 27.11
N THR A 203 0.52 -18.16 25.82
CA THR A 203 -0.46 -19.10 25.29
C THR A 203 0.21 -20.25 24.57
N SER A 204 -0.40 -21.45 24.63
CA SER A 204 -0.07 -22.59 23.80
C SER A 204 -1.08 -22.84 22.67
N ASN A 205 -2.09 -21.99 22.57
CA ASN A 205 -3.14 -22.11 21.54
C ASN A 205 -2.69 -21.44 20.23
N TYR A 206 -1.77 -22.07 19.54
CA TYR A 206 -1.26 -21.64 18.24
C TYR A 206 -0.78 -22.84 17.42
N THR A 207 -0.64 -22.61 16.11
CA THR A 207 0.03 -23.57 15.22
C THR A 207 1.31 -22.95 14.65
N VAL A 208 2.28 -23.79 14.30
CA VAL A 208 3.52 -23.35 13.64
C VAL A 208 3.66 -24.05 12.30
N GLU A 209 3.79 -23.26 11.26
CA GLU A 209 3.97 -23.73 9.89
C GLU A 209 5.01 -22.85 9.17
N ASN A 210 6.00 -23.46 8.53
CA ASN A 210 7.00 -22.77 7.71
C ASN A 210 7.70 -21.59 8.40
N GLY A 211 8.04 -21.73 9.69
CA GLY A 211 8.69 -20.66 10.46
C GLY A 211 7.76 -19.49 10.83
N LYS A 212 6.46 -19.69 10.71
CA LYS A 212 5.44 -18.73 11.13
C LYS A 212 4.58 -19.33 12.23
N VAL A 213 4.22 -18.56 13.23
CA VAL A 213 3.20 -18.90 14.21
C VAL A 213 1.86 -18.28 13.79
N CYS A 214 0.80 -19.07 13.92
CA CYS A 214 -0.57 -18.66 13.64
C CYS A 214 -1.39 -18.69 14.93
N VAL A 215 -1.90 -17.55 15.35
CA VAL A 215 -2.76 -17.39 16.52
C VAL A 215 -4.13 -16.91 16.05
N THR A 216 -5.19 -17.58 16.49
CA THR A 216 -6.56 -17.13 16.26
C THR A 216 -7.15 -16.62 17.58
N VAL A 217 -7.68 -15.41 17.55
CA VAL A 217 -8.32 -14.74 18.68
C VAL A 217 -9.65 -14.15 18.25
N ASP A 218 -10.54 -13.93 19.20
CA ASP A 218 -11.78 -13.18 18.95
C ASP A 218 -11.44 -11.76 18.47
N PHE A 219 -12.27 -11.22 17.58
CA PHE A 219 -12.05 -9.87 17.09
C PHE A 219 -12.27 -8.85 18.22
N GLY A 220 -11.25 -8.08 18.52
CA GLY A 220 -11.29 -7.10 19.61
C GLY A 220 -9.95 -6.43 19.81
N ALA A 221 -9.90 -5.48 20.74
CA ALA A 221 -8.64 -4.86 21.14
C ALA A 221 -7.72 -5.95 21.73
N THR A 222 -6.57 -6.16 21.09
CA THR A 222 -5.65 -7.24 21.46
C THR A 222 -4.22 -6.93 21.08
N ILE A 223 -3.30 -7.58 21.78
CA ILE A 223 -1.87 -7.58 21.45
C ILE A 223 -1.44 -9.03 21.32
N VAL A 224 -0.82 -9.39 20.19
CA VAL A 224 -0.18 -10.70 20.00
C VAL A 224 1.30 -10.48 19.76
N GLU A 225 2.14 -11.16 20.53
CA GLU A 225 3.60 -10.99 20.50
C GLU A 225 4.31 -12.33 20.53
N VAL A 226 5.48 -12.38 19.92
CA VAL A 226 6.45 -13.49 20.01
C VAL A 226 7.70 -12.99 20.72
N LYS A 227 8.16 -13.69 21.76
CA LYS A 227 9.33 -13.33 22.59
C LYS A 227 10.28 -14.50 22.78
#